data_a3f2f373b7c21c3327491d35940565ea
#
_entry.id   a3f2f373b7c21c3327491d35940565ea
#
_cell.length_a   1.000
_cell.length_b   1.000
_cell.length_c   1.000
_cell.angle_alpha   90.00
_cell.angle_beta   90.00
_cell.angle_gamma   90.00
#
_symmetry.space_group_name_H-M   'P 1'
#
loop_
_entity.id
_entity.type
_entity.pdbx_description
1 polymer ?
#
loop_
_entity_poly.entity_id
_entity_poly.type
_entity_poly.pdbx_seq_one_letter_code
_entity_poly.pdbx_strand_id
1 'polypeptide(L)'
;SKPYNLSKEVERALTVRSAFAGKRQVVEFYGNELSRLRFPMKDDESGETKEVNMEVLLAKMTSSKDTKTRRECMNILNEGLVKFERTCALSLNMVAGSWHIENTERGFKNLRSQRNVSNNVPDEAVDSLLTAVKTTGVDLCKKYYRLKKGILKETQGLEEFTWADRNATIDIGTGSDSYSWEQAVQICKDGYEKFSPTMAKHFTDMVESKRIDV
;
A
#
# COMPACT_ATOMS: atom_id res chain seq x y z
N SER A 1 -3.11 14.65 23.30
CA SER A 1 -1.94 15.38 22.77
C SER A 1 -1.43 16.48 23.71
N LYS A 2 -2.29 17.11 24.53
CA LYS A 2 -1.89 18.24 25.42
C LYS A 2 -0.60 18.02 26.23
N PRO A 3 -0.33 16.85 26.85
CA PRO A 3 0.89 16.64 27.63
C PRO A 3 2.20 16.71 26.83
N TYR A 4 2.12 16.55 25.52
CA TYR A 4 3.26 16.51 24.61
C TYR A 4 3.40 17.77 23.74
N ASN A 5 2.59 18.80 24.02
CA ASN A 5 2.72 20.07 23.32
C ASN A 5 3.90 20.85 23.88
N LEU A 6 4.69 21.44 23.00
CA LEU A 6 5.75 22.37 23.33
C LEU A 6 5.18 23.78 23.59
N SER A 7 6.04 24.77 23.88
CA SER A 7 5.55 26.14 24.01
C SER A 7 4.91 26.65 22.71
N LYS A 8 4.03 27.63 22.82
CA LYS A 8 3.33 28.19 21.62
C LYS A 8 4.32 28.71 20.58
N GLU A 9 5.41 29.31 21.01
CA GLU A 9 6.45 29.88 20.14
C GLU A 9 7.15 28.75 19.37
N VAL A 10 7.50 27.66 20.06
CA VAL A 10 8.16 26.50 19.47
C VAL A 10 7.20 25.78 18.50
N GLU A 11 5.96 25.52 18.92
CA GLU A 11 4.95 24.90 18.03
C GLU A 11 4.72 25.73 16.76
N ARG A 12 4.63 27.05 16.90
CA ARG A 12 4.50 27.96 15.76
C ARG A 12 5.72 27.88 14.84
N ALA A 13 6.94 27.90 15.41
CA ALA A 13 8.17 27.82 14.64
C ALA A 13 8.29 26.50 13.86
N LEU A 14 7.95 25.37 14.49
CA LEU A 14 7.92 24.06 13.87
C LEU A 14 6.85 23.98 12.76
N THR A 15 5.64 24.48 13.03
CA THR A 15 4.53 24.48 12.06
C THR A 15 4.89 25.28 10.81
N VAL A 16 5.43 26.49 10.96
CA VAL A 16 5.81 27.34 9.81
C VAL A 16 6.89 26.68 8.96
N ARG A 17 7.84 25.98 9.58
CA ARG A 17 8.94 25.30 8.86
C ARG A 17 8.52 23.96 8.27
N SER A 18 7.51 23.30 8.83
CA SER A 18 7.12 21.92 8.45
C SER A 18 6.78 21.77 6.97
N ALA A 19 6.29 22.85 6.34
CA ALA A 19 5.92 22.83 4.92
C ALA A 19 7.11 22.55 3.99
N PHE A 20 8.34 23.00 4.34
CA PHE A 20 9.51 22.88 3.48
C PHE A 20 10.78 22.32 4.15
N ALA A 21 10.77 22.14 5.45
CA ALA A 21 11.95 21.69 6.20
C ALA A 21 11.66 20.49 7.12
N GLY A 22 10.56 19.77 6.88
CA GLY A 22 10.15 18.63 7.70
C GLY A 22 10.16 17.30 6.95
N LYS A 23 9.92 16.22 7.69
CA LYS A 23 9.80 14.86 7.15
C LYS A 23 8.82 14.71 5.99
N ARG A 24 7.79 15.58 5.94
CA ARG A 24 6.81 15.58 4.85
C ARG A 24 7.46 15.81 3.49
N GLN A 25 8.41 16.76 3.41
CA GLN A 25 9.12 17.04 2.16
C GLN A 25 10.01 15.89 1.71
N VAL A 26 10.59 15.16 2.65
CA VAL A 26 11.36 13.95 2.33
C VAL A 26 10.46 12.88 1.76
N VAL A 27 9.26 12.71 2.32
CA VAL A 27 8.26 11.74 1.80
C VAL A 27 7.78 12.15 0.41
N GLU A 28 7.49 13.43 0.18
CA GLU A 28 7.10 13.94 -1.14
C GLU A 28 8.22 13.78 -2.18
N PHE A 29 9.46 14.12 -1.81
CA PHE A 29 10.63 13.89 -2.66
C PHE A 29 10.78 12.41 -3.03
N TYR A 30 10.76 11.52 -2.03
CA TYR A 30 10.84 10.08 -2.24
C TYR A 30 9.73 9.57 -3.16
N GLY A 31 8.48 9.99 -2.93
CA GLY A 31 7.33 9.59 -3.74
C GLY A 31 7.46 10.06 -5.19
N ASN A 32 7.89 11.30 -5.42
CA ASN A 32 8.12 11.83 -6.75
C ASN A 32 9.23 11.07 -7.49
N GLU A 33 10.35 10.79 -6.83
CA GLU A 33 11.44 10.03 -7.44
C GLU A 33 11.03 8.58 -7.73
N LEU A 34 10.30 7.94 -6.81
CA LEU A 34 9.79 6.58 -7.01
C LEU A 34 8.82 6.50 -8.20
N SER A 35 7.92 7.47 -8.35
CA SER A 35 6.94 7.51 -9.44
C SER A 35 7.56 7.71 -10.83
N ARG A 36 8.80 8.23 -10.89
CA ARG A 36 9.57 8.41 -12.12
C ARG A 36 10.30 7.16 -12.58
N LEU A 37 10.45 6.16 -11.71
CA LEU A 37 11.09 4.91 -12.10
C LEU A 37 10.32 4.24 -13.23
N ARG A 38 11.05 3.70 -14.18
CA ARG A 38 10.53 2.92 -15.29
C ARG A 38 11.20 1.57 -15.32
N PHE A 39 10.41 0.57 -15.71
CA PHE A 39 10.81 -0.83 -15.67
C PHE A 39 10.52 -1.47 -17.02
N PRO A 40 11.50 -2.14 -17.64
CA PRO A 40 11.30 -2.80 -18.93
C PRO A 40 10.43 -4.05 -18.72
N MET A 41 9.26 -4.08 -19.31
CA MET A 41 8.35 -5.22 -19.27
C MET A 41 7.96 -5.64 -20.68
N LYS A 42 7.98 -6.96 -20.95
CA LYS A 42 7.45 -7.49 -22.20
C LYS A 42 5.93 -7.42 -22.20
N ASP A 43 5.42 -6.93 -23.30
CA ASP A 43 3.99 -6.95 -23.62
C ASP A 43 3.59 -8.36 -24.06
N ASP A 44 2.52 -8.92 -23.49
CA ASP A 44 2.09 -10.30 -23.74
C ASP A 44 1.58 -10.52 -25.17
N GLU A 45 1.04 -9.46 -25.79
CA GLU A 45 0.43 -9.55 -27.13
C GLU A 45 1.44 -9.29 -28.23
N SER A 46 2.23 -8.21 -28.10
CA SER A 46 3.18 -7.82 -29.13
C SER A 46 4.57 -8.43 -28.97
N GLY A 47 4.92 -8.93 -27.79
CA GLY A 47 6.27 -9.39 -27.45
C GLY A 47 7.31 -8.27 -27.34
N GLU A 48 6.93 -7.01 -27.58
CA GLU A 48 7.80 -5.85 -27.47
C GLU A 48 8.04 -5.47 -26.02
N THR A 49 9.25 -4.92 -25.74
CA THR A 49 9.55 -4.39 -24.41
C THR A 49 9.06 -2.95 -24.32
N LYS A 50 8.19 -2.69 -23.34
CA LYS A 50 7.68 -1.36 -23.01
C LYS A 50 8.15 -0.92 -21.62
N GLU A 51 8.39 0.37 -21.48
CA GLU A 51 8.70 0.98 -20.19
C GLU A 51 7.41 1.24 -19.39
N VAL A 52 7.27 0.58 -18.25
CA VAL A 52 6.10 0.70 -17.37
C VAL A 52 6.47 1.27 -16.01
N ASN A 53 5.49 1.74 -15.25
CA ASN A 53 5.68 2.14 -13.86
C ASN A 53 5.60 0.92 -12.92
N MET A 54 5.89 1.14 -11.63
CA MET A 54 5.90 0.09 -10.61
C MET A 54 4.51 -0.53 -10.41
N GLU A 55 3.46 0.28 -10.46
CA GLU A 55 2.08 -0.15 -10.23
C GLU A 55 1.62 -1.17 -11.27
N VAL A 56 2.01 -0.99 -12.53
CA VAL A 56 1.72 -1.95 -13.61
C VAL A 56 2.38 -3.31 -13.35
N LEU A 57 3.65 -3.32 -12.90
CA LEU A 57 4.33 -4.56 -12.52
C LEU A 57 3.64 -5.26 -11.34
N LEU A 58 3.29 -4.50 -10.30
CA LEU A 58 2.60 -5.03 -9.12
C LEU A 58 1.21 -5.56 -9.46
N ALA A 59 0.45 -4.85 -10.31
CA ALA A 59 -0.84 -5.28 -10.78
C ALA A 59 -0.73 -6.58 -11.59
N LYS A 60 0.21 -6.65 -12.54
CA LYS A 60 0.46 -7.85 -13.34
C LYS A 60 0.89 -9.04 -12.47
N MET A 61 1.78 -8.80 -11.49
CA MET A 61 2.21 -9.82 -10.54
C MET A 61 1.03 -10.35 -9.69
N THR A 62 0.06 -9.51 -9.35
CA THR A 62 -1.11 -9.91 -8.57
C THR A 62 -2.13 -10.66 -9.43
N SER A 63 -2.42 -10.19 -10.64
CA SER A 63 -3.48 -10.72 -11.51
C SER A 63 -3.07 -11.93 -12.34
N SER A 64 -1.77 -12.07 -12.66
CA SER A 64 -1.31 -13.17 -13.51
C SER A 64 -1.49 -14.53 -12.85
N LYS A 65 -2.07 -15.48 -13.59
CA LYS A 65 -2.14 -16.90 -13.22
C LYS A 65 -0.83 -17.65 -13.51
N ASP A 66 0.02 -17.09 -14.38
CA ASP A 66 1.31 -17.70 -14.72
C ASP A 66 2.38 -17.36 -13.69
N THR A 67 2.95 -18.40 -13.08
CA THR A 67 4.00 -18.28 -12.06
C THR A 67 5.29 -17.66 -12.60
N LYS A 68 5.64 -17.96 -13.87
CA LYS A 68 6.85 -17.41 -14.49
C LYS A 68 6.73 -15.91 -14.67
N THR A 69 5.60 -15.44 -15.17
CA THR A 69 5.28 -14.00 -15.30
C THR A 69 5.36 -13.28 -13.96
N ARG A 70 4.80 -13.86 -12.88
CA ARG A 70 4.90 -13.24 -11.55
C ARG A 70 6.34 -13.10 -11.07
N ARG A 71 7.16 -14.14 -11.26
CA ARG A 71 8.59 -14.13 -10.89
C ARG A 71 9.39 -13.14 -11.74
N GLU A 72 9.11 -13.07 -13.04
CA GLU A 72 9.74 -12.10 -13.93
C GLU A 72 9.43 -10.68 -13.51
N CYS A 73 8.17 -10.34 -13.22
CA CYS A 73 7.78 -9.03 -12.70
C CYS A 73 8.51 -8.69 -11.39
N MET A 74 8.64 -9.66 -10.47
CA MET A 74 9.38 -9.47 -9.21
C MET A 74 10.87 -9.21 -9.45
N ASN A 75 11.50 -9.93 -10.37
CA ASN A 75 12.92 -9.74 -10.71
C ASN A 75 13.15 -8.37 -11.34
N ILE A 76 12.34 -7.98 -12.32
CA ILE A 76 12.39 -6.66 -12.96
C ILE A 76 12.25 -5.54 -11.91
N LEU A 77 11.29 -5.69 -11.01
CA LEU A 77 11.07 -4.74 -9.92
C LEU A 77 12.30 -4.63 -9.01
N ASN A 78 12.85 -5.77 -8.57
CA ASN A 78 14.02 -5.79 -7.68
C ASN A 78 15.26 -5.19 -8.36
N GLU A 79 15.54 -5.53 -9.61
CA GLU A 79 16.66 -4.98 -10.36
C GLU A 79 16.55 -3.47 -10.55
N GLY A 80 15.35 -2.96 -10.83
CA GLY A 80 15.10 -1.52 -10.93
C GLY A 80 15.27 -0.80 -9.61
N LEU A 81 14.76 -1.38 -8.51
CA LEU A 81 14.85 -0.79 -7.17
C LEU A 81 16.27 -0.78 -6.59
N VAL A 82 17.13 -1.75 -6.95
CA VAL A 82 18.54 -1.73 -6.53
C VAL A 82 19.25 -0.44 -6.98
N LYS A 83 18.94 0.08 -8.15
CA LYS A 83 19.49 1.35 -8.65
C LYS A 83 19.05 2.55 -7.80
N PHE A 84 17.94 2.42 -7.09
CA PHE A 84 17.35 3.46 -6.27
C PHE A 84 17.66 3.30 -4.75
N GLU A 85 18.40 2.27 -4.37
CA GLU A 85 18.69 1.88 -2.99
C GLU A 85 19.23 3.03 -2.13
N ARG A 86 20.19 3.82 -2.66
CA ARG A 86 20.78 4.94 -1.91
C ARG A 86 19.76 6.02 -1.58
N THR A 87 18.87 6.34 -2.49
CA THR A 87 17.80 7.32 -2.27
C THR A 87 16.81 6.79 -1.23
N CYS A 88 16.45 5.51 -1.32
CA CYS A 88 15.61 4.85 -0.31
C CYS A 88 16.25 4.90 1.08
N ALA A 89 17.52 4.52 1.20
CA ALA A 89 18.24 4.51 2.47
C ALA A 89 18.36 5.90 3.08
N LEU A 90 18.72 6.91 2.28
CA LEU A 90 18.80 8.30 2.75
C LEU A 90 17.45 8.82 3.21
N SER A 91 16.41 8.64 2.42
CA SER A 91 15.03 9.06 2.75
C SER A 91 14.54 8.40 4.04
N LEU A 92 14.77 7.09 4.20
CA LEU A 92 14.42 6.37 5.41
C LEU A 92 15.17 6.91 6.64
N ASN A 93 16.49 7.16 6.53
CA ASN A 93 17.30 7.71 7.60
C ASN A 93 16.84 9.11 8.00
N MET A 94 16.49 9.97 7.04
CA MET A 94 15.96 11.31 7.30
C MET A 94 14.61 11.26 8.04
N VAL A 95 13.70 10.38 7.63
CA VAL A 95 12.40 10.20 8.30
C VAL A 95 12.59 9.62 9.70
N ALA A 96 13.44 8.62 9.86
CA ALA A 96 13.73 8.01 11.17
C ALA A 96 14.42 8.98 12.11
N GLY A 97 15.39 9.77 11.63
CA GLY A 97 16.05 10.80 12.38
C GLY A 97 15.10 11.92 12.83
N SER A 98 14.24 12.39 11.93
CA SER A 98 13.21 13.37 12.26
C SER A 98 12.22 12.85 13.32
N TRP A 99 11.83 11.59 13.19
CA TRP A 99 11.00 10.91 14.19
C TRP A 99 11.65 10.83 15.56
N HIS A 100 12.96 10.50 15.60
CA HIS A 100 13.72 10.45 16.83
C HIS A 100 13.81 11.82 17.51
N ILE A 101 14.09 12.87 16.74
CA ILE A 101 14.17 14.26 17.25
C ILE A 101 12.81 14.67 17.85
N GLU A 102 11.71 14.48 17.11
CA GLU A 102 10.37 14.82 17.60
C GLU A 102 10.00 14.06 18.88
N ASN A 103 10.34 12.77 18.96
CA ASN A 103 10.12 11.98 20.18
C ASN A 103 10.89 12.52 21.37
N THR A 104 12.15 12.92 21.16
CA THR A 104 13.01 13.46 22.20
C THR A 104 12.52 14.82 22.68
N GLU A 105 12.24 15.75 21.76
CA GLU A 105 11.75 17.09 22.07
C GLU A 105 10.43 17.08 22.83
N ARG A 106 9.52 16.16 22.48
CA ARG A 106 8.19 16.07 23.08
C ARG A 106 8.13 15.14 24.29
N GLY A 107 9.22 14.47 24.64
CA GLY A 107 9.31 13.59 25.81
C GLY A 107 8.43 12.33 25.69
N PHE A 108 8.28 11.77 24.50
CA PHE A 108 7.55 10.51 24.35
C PHE A 108 8.30 9.35 24.99
N LYS A 109 7.57 8.46 25.69
CA LYS A 109 8.16 7.35 26.45
C LYS A 109 8.81 6.28 25.60
N ASN A 110 8.25 6.02 24.41
CA ASN A 110 8.76 5.03 23.47
C ASN A 110 8.52 5.47 22.03
N LEU A 111 9.16 4.76 21.09
CA LEU A 111 9.13 5.11 19.66
C LEU A 111 7.72 5.05 19.02
N ARG A 112 6.76 4.34 19.61
CA ARG A 112 5.40 4.21 19.11
C ARG A 112 4.43 5.23 19.68
N SER A 113 4.75 5.78 20.86
CA SER A 113 3.84 6.63 21.62
C SER A 113 3.37 7.84 20.82
N GLN A 114 4.25 8.47 20.04
CA GLN A 114 3.85 9.58 19.15
C GLN A 114 2.74 9.18 18.17
N ARG A 115 2.88 8.04 17.52
CA ARG A 115 1.86 7.53 16.58
C ARG A 115 0.58 7.14 17.29
N ASN A 116 0.69 6.50 18.45
CA ASN A 116 -0.46 6.07 19.23
C ASN A 116 -1.26 7.29 19.73
N VAL A 117 -0.58 8.32 20.23
CA VAL A 117 -1.22 9.59 20.62
C VAL A 117 -1.88 10.28 19.42
N SER A 118 -1.22 10.31 18.26
CA SER A 118 -1.79 10.85 17.02
C SER A 118 -3.05 10.11 16.56
N ASN A 119 -3.09 8.79 16.76
CA ASN A 119 -4.23 7.93 16.44
C ASN A 119 -5.28 7.90 17.57
N ASN A 120 -5.05 8.60 18.67
CA ASN A 120 -5.90 8.58 19.86
C ASN A 120 -6.12 7.16 20.43
N VAL A 121 -5.06 6.35 20.42
CA VAL A 121 -5.06 4.97 20.92
C VAL A 121 -4.05 4.85 22.06
N PRO A 122 -4.42 4.27 23.23
CA PRO A 122 -3.48 4.03 24.31
C PRO A 122 -2.43 2.96 23.95
N ASP A 123 -1.21 3.08 24.51
CA ASP A 123 -0.11 2.15 24.25
C ASP A 123 -0.47 0.71 24.60
N GLU A 124 -1.23 0.51 25.68
CA GLU A 124 -1.69 -0.80 26.18
C GLU A 124 -2.61 -1.52 25.18
N ALA A 125 -3.44 -0.78 24.44
CA ALA A 125 -4.29 -1.36 23.41
C ALA A 125 -3.46 -1.90 22.24
N VAL A 126 -2.41 -1.16 21.86
CA VAL A 126 -1.47 -1.60 20.80
C VAL A 126 -0.66 -2.80 21.27
N ASP A 127 -0.21 -2.83 22.52
CA ASP A 127 0.53 -3.98 23.09
C ASP A 127 -0.35 -5.23 23.16
N SER A 128 -1.62 -5.07 23.53
CA SER A 128 -2.61 -6.16 23.53
C SER A 128 -2.83 -6.71 22.13
N LEU A 129 -2.99 -5.83 21.12
CA LEU A 129 -3.12 -6.23 19.73
C LEU A 129 -1.88 -6.99 19.23
N LEU A 130 -0.68 -6.47 19.50
CA LEU A 130 0.57 -7.13 19.10
C LEU A 130 0.72 -8.51 19.78
N THR A 131 0.33 -8.63 21.04
CA THR A 131 0.34 -9.89 21.76
C THR A 131 -0.64 -10.88 21.12
N ALA A 132 -1.88 -10.48 20.86
CA ALA A 132 -2.88 -11.33 20.21
C ALA A 132 -2.40 -11.80 18.82
N VAL A 133 -1.83 -10.89 18.01
CA VAL A 133 -1.28 -11.25 16.69
C VAL A 133 -0.12 -12.24 16.81
N LYS A 134 0.81 -12.05 17.75
CA LYS A 134 1.95 -12.95 17.95
C LYS A 134 1.52 -14.33 18.45
N THR A 135 0.53 -14.39 19.32
CA THR A 135 0.09 -15.65 19.94
C THR A 135 -0.87 -16.45 19.06
N THR A 136 -1.75 -15.79 18.32
CA THR A 136 -2.81 -16.45 17.55
C THR A 136 -2.64 -16.28 16.04
N GLY A 137 -2.25 -15.08 15.60
CA GLY A 137 -2.21 -14.72 14.19
C GLY A 137 -1.15 -15.47 13.40
N VAL A 138 0.00 -15.77 14.01
CA VAL A 138 1.11 -16.46 13.32
C VAL A 138 0.69 -17.84 12.81
N ASP A 139 0.01 -18.63 13.65
CA ASP A 139 -0.42 -19.96 13.23
C ASP A 139 -1.53 -19.92 12.20
N LEU A 140 -2.44 -18.97 12.31
CA LEU A 140 -3.46 -18.71 11.30
C LEU A 140 -2.84 -18.32 9.95
N CYS A 141 -1.87 -17.41 9.94
CA CYS A 141 -1.14 -17.03 8.72
C CYS A 141 -0.42 -18.23 8.08
N LYS A 142 0.24 -19.06 8.89
CA LYS A 142 0.90 -20.28 8.38
C LYS A 142 -0.09 -21.24 7.74
N LYS A 143 -1.27 -21.45 8.36
CA LYS A 143 -2.35 -22.29 7.80
C LYS A 143 -2.86 -21.71 6.48
N TYR A 144 -3.11 -20.39 6.43
CA TYR A 144 -3.55 -19.71 5.22
C TYR A 144 -2.55 -19.90 4.07
N TYR A 145 -1.25 -19.64 4.29
CA TYR A 145 -0.26 -19.77 3.23
C TYR A 145 -0.02 -21.21 2.79
N ARG A 146 -0.15 -22.20 3.70
CA ARG A 146 -0.12 -23.62 3.32
C ARG A 146 -1.32 -23.98 2.42
N LEU A 147 -2.51 -23.53 2.77
CA LEU A 147 -3.71 -23.71 1.96
C LEU A 147 -3.55 -23.03 0.59
N LYS A 148 -3.13 -21.76 0.58
CA LYS A 148 -2.89 -21.00 -0.65
C LYS A 148 -1.88 -21.71 -1.55
N LYS A 149 -0.76 -22.18 -0.99
CA LYS A 149 0.23 -22.95 -1.76
C LYS A 149 -0.38 -24.20 -2.38
N GLY A 150 -1.19 -24.95 -1.65
CA GLY A 150 -1.89 -26.13 -2.16
C GLY A 150 -2.79 -25.80 -3.35
N ILE A 151 -3.64 -24.79 -3.19
CA ILE A 151 -4.56 -24.35 -4.26
C ILE A 151 -3.77 -23.90 -5.50
N LEU A 152 -2.75 -23.05 -5.34
CA LEU A 152 -1.95 -22.58 -6.48
C LEU A 152 -1.16 -23.72 -7.16
N LYS A 153 -0.76 -24.73 -6.41
CA LYS A 153 -0.11 -25.93 -6.97
C LYS A 153 -1.08 -26.66 -7.90
N GLU A 154 -2.31 -26.87 -7.48
CA GLU A 154 -3.31 -27.60 -8.25
C GLU A 154 -3.89 -26.80 -9.43
N THR A 155 -4.13 -25.49 -9.21
CA THR A 155 -4.80 -24.65 -10.20
C THR A 155 -3.85 -23.98 -11.20
N GLN A 156 -2.59 -23.76 -10.82
CA GLN A 156 -1.61 -23.00 -11.61
C GLN A 156 -0.27 -23.73 -11.78
N GLY A 157 -0.14 -24.98 -11.33
CA GLY A 157 1.10 -25.76 -11.44
C GLY A 157 2.26 -25.21 -10.61
N LEU A 158 1.98 -24.50 -9.51
CA LEU A 158 3.01 -23.89 -8.66
C LEU A 158 3.90 -24.96 -8.02
N GLU A 159 5.19 -24.98 -8.35
CA GLU A 159 6.18 -25.90 -7.74
C GLU A 159 6.70 -25.35 -6.42
N GLU A 160 7.11 -24.09 -6.40
CA GLU A 160 7.66 -23.40 -5.25
C GLU A 160 6.89 -22.12 -4.95
N PHE A 161 6.56 -21.88 -3.68
CA PHE A 161 5.88 -20.67 -3.22
C PHE A 161 6.92 -19.59 -2.84
N THR A 162 6.91 -18.48 -3.57
CA THR A 162 7.85 -17.36 -3.38
C THR A 162 7.11 -16.08 -2.98
N TRP A 163 7.84 -14.99 -2.76
CA TRP A 163 7.26 -13.66 -2.51
C TRP A 163 6.39 -13.16 -3.68
N ALA A 164 6.72 -13.52 -4.91
CA ALA A 164 5.92 -13.18 -6.09
C ALA A 164 4.51 -13.80 -6.05
N ASP A 165 4.35 -14.91 -5.34
CA ASP A 165 3.09 -15.65 -5.25
C ASP A 165 2.22 -15.21 -4.08
N ARG A 166 2.77 -14.39 -3.16
CA ARG A 166 2.08 -13.98 -1.93
C ARG A 166 0.70 -13.38 -2.18
N ASN A 167 0.60 -12.51 -3.17
CA ASN A 167 -0.62 -11.81 -3.54
C ASN A 167 -1.31 -12.40 -4.79
N ALA A 168 -0.81 -13.52 -5.32
CA ALA A 168 -1.41 -14.17 -6.49
C ALA A 168 -2.89 -14.48 -6.26
N THR A 169 -3.71 -14.23 -7.28
CA THR A 169 -5.15 -14.49 -7.25
C THR A 169 -5.41 -15.99 -7.13
N ILE A 170 -6.27 -16.36 -6.20
CA ILE A 170 -6.76 -17.73 -6.04
C ILE A 170 -8.04 -17.88 -6.86
N ASP A 171 -7.99 -18.76 -7.87
CA ASP A 171 -9.17 -19.14 -8.63
C ASP A 171 -9.80 -20.39 -7.98
N ILE A 172 -10.91 -20.21 -7.31
CA ILE A 172 -11.67 -21.29 -6.65
C ILE A 172 -12.98 -21.58 -7.37
N GLY A 173 -13.05 -21.24 -8.68
CA GLY A 173 -14.21 -21.56 -9.52
C GLY A 173 -15.40 -20.61 -9.38
N THR A 174 -15.30 -19.59 -8.55
CA THR A 174 -16.21 -18.45 -8.63
C THR A 174 -15.74 -17.59 -9.79
N GLY A 175 -16.36 -17.73 -10.96
CA GLY A 175 -15.95 -17.05 -12.18
C GLY A 175 -15.61 -15.58 -11.94
N SER A 176 -14.53 -15.09 -12.54
CA SER A 176 -14.27 -13.67 -12.59
C SER A 176 -15.28 -13.05 -13.55
N ASP A 177 -16.39 -12.55 -13.02
CA ASP A 177 -17.29 -11.75 -13.82
C ASP A 177 -16.53 -10.48 -14.24
N SER A 178 -16.37 -10.32 -15.55
CA SER A 178 -15.86 -9.09 -16.12
C SER A 178 -17.05 -8.15 -16.30
N TYR A 179 -16.96 -6.97 -15.69
CA TYR A 179 -17.98 -5.93 -15.81
C TYR A 179 -17.48 -4.81 -16.71
N SER A 180 -18.34 -4.32 -17.60
CA SER A 180 -18.06 -3.08 -18.31
C SER A 180 -18.13 -1.89 -17.33
N TRP A 181 -17.55 -0.75 -17.74
CA TRP A 181 -17.66 0.48 -16.96
C TRP A 181 -19.11 0.83 -16.61
N GLU A 182 -19.99 0.76 -17.59
CA GLU A 182 -21.41 1.07 -17.43
C GLU A 182 -22.10 0.12 -16.43
N GLN A 183 -21.76 -1.18 -16.50
CA GLN A 183 -22.27 -2.17 -15.56
C GLN A 183 -21.76 -1.89 -14.14
N ALA A 184 -20.47 -1.57 -13.98
CA ALA A 184 -19.90 -1.23 -12.68
C ALA A 184 -20.56 0.03 -12.09
N VAL A 185 -20.77 1.07 -12.90
CA VAL A 185 -21.49 2.29 -12.50
C VAL A 185 -22.90 1.97 -12.04
N GLN A 186 -23.64 1.12 -12.79
CA GLN A 186 -25.00 0.76 -12.43
C GLN A 186 -25.05 -0.03 -11.12
N ILE A 187 -24.16 -1.00 -10.92
CA ILE A 187 -24.06 -1.77 -9.66
C ILE A 187 -23.80 -0.84 -8.47
N CYS A 188 -22.87 0.10 -8.61
CA CYS A 188 -22.58 1.07 -7.56
C CYS A 188 -23.78 1.98 -7.27
N LYS A 189 -24.44 2.47 -8.30
CA LYS A 189 -25.63 3.31 -8.17
C LYS A 189 -26.75 2.58 -7.43
N ASP A 190 -27.05 1.35 -7.82
CA ASP A 190 -28.10 0.51 -7.18
C ASP A 190 -27.75 0.23 -5.71
N GLY A 191 -26.46 -0.01 -5.41
CA GLY A 191 -25.98 -0.18 -4.05
C GLY A 191 -26.17 1.07 -3.20
N TYR A 192 -25.79 2.23 -3.72
CA TYR A 192 -25.99 3.51 -3.03
C TYR A 192 -27.47 3.86 -2.87
N GLU A 193 -28.31 3.59 -3.86
CA GLU A 193 -29.74 3.88 -3.80
C GLU A 193 -30.46 3.11 -2.69
N LYS A 194 -30.08 1.82 -2.50
CA LYS A 194 -30.58 1.00 -1.38
C LYS A 194 -30.20 1.53 0.00
N PHE A 195 -29.07 2.22 0.11
CA PHE A 195 -28.61 2.83 1.35
C PHE A 195 -29.14 4.25 1.53
N SER A 196 -29.02 5.11 0.51
CA SER A 196 -29.46 6.49 0.52
C SER A 196 -29.62 7.04 -0.90
N PRO A 197 -30.84 7.45 -1.31
CA PRO A 197 -31.06 8.08 -2.61
C PRO A 197 -30.19 9.34 -2.83
N THR A 198 -29.89 10.07 -1.76
CA THR A 198 -29.01 11.24 -1.82
C THR A 198 -27.56 10.84 -2.18
N MET A 199 -27.05 9.74 -1.63
CA MET A 199 -25.73 9.22 -2.03
C MET A 199 -25.71 8.77 -3.48
N ALA A 200 -26.72 8.07 -3.93
CA ALA A 200 -26.84 7.66 -5.34
C ALA A 200 -26.83 8.86 -6.29
N LYS A 201 -27.55 9.92 -5.93
CA LYS A 201 -27.53 11.18 -6.70
C LYS A 201 -26.13 11.79 -6.76
N HIS A 202 -25.44 11.94 -5.62
CA HIS A 202 -24.07 12.49 -5.60
C HIS A 202 -23.09 11.63 -6.41
N PHE A 203 -23.19 10.32 -6.32
CA PHE A 203 -22.37 9.41 -7.12
C PHE A 203 -22.65 9.60 -8.62
N THR A 204 -23.93 9.65 -9.03
CA THR A 204 -24.32 9.89 -10.42
C THR A 204 -23.79 11.24 -10.93
N ASP A 205 -23.93 12.30 -10.14
CA ASP A 205 -23.40 13.63 -10.48
C ASP A 205 -21.86 13.61 -10.67
N MET A 206 -21.13 12.81 -9.89
CA MET A 206 -19.67 12.66 -10.04
C MET A 206 -19.29 11.93 -11.33
N VAL A 207 -20.02 10.87 -11.69
CA VAL A 207 -19.79 10.12 -12.93
C VAL A 207 -20.11 10.98 -14.15
N GLU A 208 -21.29 11.61 -14.20
CA GLU A 208 -21.75 12.43 -15.32
C GLU A 208 -20.88 13.67 -15.54
N SER A 209 -20.39 14.27 -14.45
CA SER A 209 -19.49 15.42 -14.51
C SER A 209 -18.02 15.05 -14.75
N LYS A 210 -17.72 13.78 -15.00
CA LYS A 210 -16.35 13.26 -15.28
C LYS A 210 -15.35 13.64 -14.19
N ARG A 211 -15.75 13.55 -12.92
CA ARG A 211 -14.88 13.80 -11.75
C ARG A 211 -14.23 12.54 -11.21
N ILE A 212 -14.46 11.40 -11.84
CA ILE A 212 -13.80 10.13 -11.53
C ILE A 212 -12.76 9.91 -12.62
N ASP A 213 -11.50 9.75 -12.19
CA ASP A 213 -10.37 9.39 -13.06
C ASP A 213 -10.29 7.87 -13.15
N VAL A 214 -10.27 7.32 -14.38
CA VAL A 214 -10.29 5.88 -14.69
C VAL A 214 -9.28 5.52 -15.77
#